data_f1c76cf2188fbefe30da51320cd67d56
#
_entry.id   f1c76cf2188fbefe30da51320cd67d56
#
_cell.length_a   1.000
_cell.length_b   1.000
_cell.length_c   1.000
_cell.angle_alpha   90.00
_cell.angle_beta   90.00
_cell.angle_gamma   90.00
#
_symmetry.space_group_name_H-M   'P 1'
#
loop_
_entity.id
_entity.type
_entity.pdbx_description
1 polymer ?
#
loop_
_entity_poly.entity_id
_entity_poly.type
_entity_poly.pdbx_seq_one_letter_code
_entity_poly.pdbx_strand_id
1 'polypeptide(L)'
;MSIGYTWEKLYGAVLALACSDGTLQDRLASAYRAMYMLTLDDFPDDELREAYARLVQALCPGVSGGVAGAVAPSPAVLRPDQARAIAEKLLLLYTDITRFEEQHYRSIPPHGVQRNTRVQGEELHSPMTRTHVPLR
;
A
#
# COMPACT_ATOMS: atom_id res chain seq x y z
N MET A 1 7.25 -7.30 -4.88
CA MET A 1 6.09 -6.47 -5.18
C MET A 1 6.28 -5.06 -4.67
N SER A 2 5.60 -4.09 -5.27
CA SER A 2 5.72 -2.71 -4.84
C SER A 2 4.86 -2.46 -3.61
N ILE A 3 5.24 -1.44 -2.83
CA ILE A 3 4.47 -1.03 -1.67
C ILE A 3 3.06 -0.54 -2.08
N GLY A 4 2.92 0.03 -3.28
CA GLY A 4 1.63 0.44 -3.81
C GLY A 4 0.67 -0.72 -4.02
N TYR A 5 1.18 -1.87 -4.43
CA TYR A 5 0.37 -3.08 -4.56
C TYR A 5 -0.17 -3.54 -3.20
N THR A 6 0.70 -3.55 -2.19
CA THR A 6 0.30 -3.91 -0.83
C THR A 6 -0.75 -2.94 -0.31
N TRP A 7 -0.53 -1.65 -0.51
CA TRP A 7 -1.50 -0.61 -0.12
C TRP A 7 -2.85 -0.83 -0.79
N GLU A 8 -2.84 -1.09 -2.09
CA GLU A 8 -4.07 -1.28 -2.86
C GLU A 8 -4.89 -2.46 -2.33
N LYS A 9 -4.22 -3.58 -2.01
CA LYS A 9 -4.91 -4.76 -1.48
C LYS A 9 -5.48 -4.51 -0.09
N LEU A 10 -4.75 -3.82 0.76
CA LEU A 10 -5.24 -3.45 2.09
C LEU A 10 -6.37 -2.43 2.01
N TYR A 11 -6.30 -1.49 1.09
CA TYR A 11 -7.38 -0.55 0.84
C TYR A 11 -8.66 -1.30 0.43
N GLY A 12 -8.55 -2.29 -0.46
CA GLY A 12 -9.67 -3.14 -0.83
C GLY A 12 -10.28 -3.87 0.35
N ALA A 13 -9.43 -4.35 1.27
CA ALA A 13 -9.89 -5.00 2.49
C ALA A 13 -10.66 -4.03 3.40
N VAL A 14 -10.16 -2.81 3.56
CA VAL A 14 -10.84 -1.78 4.36
C VAL A 14 -12.18 -1.40 3.72
N LEU A 15 -12.23 -1.27 2.39
CA LEU A 15 -13.49 -1.02 1.69
C LEU A 15 -14.48 -2.15 1.92
N ALA A 16 -14.05 -3.39 1.83
CA ALA A 16 -14.92 -4.53 2.09
C ALA A 16 -15.46 -4.51 3.52
N LEU A 17 -14.59 -4.16 4.48
CA LEU A 17 -14.99 -4.08 5.88
C LEU A 17 -16.04 -2.99 6.10
N ALA A 18 -15.90 -1.85 5.44
CA ALA A 18 -16.77 -0.70 5.62
C ALA A 18 -18.07 -0.78 4.80
N CYS A 19 -18.02 -1.37 3.61
CA CYS A 19 -19.08 -1.24 2.62
C CYS A 19 -19.82 -2.55 2.31
N SER A 20 -19.32 -3.71 2.75
CA SER A 20 -20.02 -4.98 2.53
C SER A 20 -21.22 -5.12 3.46
N ASP A 21 -22.18 -5.91 3.02
CA ASP A 21 -23.35 -6.21 3.81
C ASP A 21 -23.05 -7.32 4.85
N GLY A 22 -23.93 -7.41 5.84
CA GLY A 22 -23.87 -8.48 6.83
C GLY A 22 -23.25 -8.06 8.15
N THR A 23 -22.96 -9.07 8.98
CA THR A 23 -22.36 -8.87 10.29
C THR A 23 -20.90 -8.42 10.13
N LEU A 24 -20.31 -7.97 11.22
CA LEU A 24 -18.88 -7.65 11.22
C LEU A 24 -18.03 -8.87 10.82
N GLN A 25 -18.43 -10.07 11.28
CA GLN A 25 -17.76 -11.32 10.92
C GLN A 25 -17.83 -11.57 9.40
N ASP A 26 -18.99 -11.34 8.80
CA ASP A 26 -19.17 -11.48 7.35
C ASP A 26 -18.30 -10.49 6.59
N ARG A 27 -18.23 -9.27 7.07
CA ARG A 27 -17.43 -8.20 6.44
C ARG A 27 -15.93 -8.47 6.58
N LEU A 28 -15.51 -9.06 7.68
CA LEU A 28 -14.12 -9.50 7.85
C LEU A 28 -13.77 -10.62 6.86
N ALA A 29 -14.69 -11.54 6.61
CA ALA A 29 -14.48 -12.57 5.60
C ALA A 29 -14.33 -11.96 4.21
N SER A 30 -15.12 -10.93 3.89
CA SER A 30 -14.99 -10.19 2.63
C SER A 30 -13.67 -9.44 2.55
N ALA A 31 -13.23 -8.83 3.65
CA ALA A 31 -11.95 -8.16 3.73
C ALA A 31 -10.78 -9.12 3.47
N TYR A 32 -10.85 -10.30 4.05
CA TYR A 32 -9.83 -11.32 3.82
C TYR A 32 -9.74 -11.69 2.34
N ARG A 33 -10.88 -11.87 1.67
CA ARG A 33 -10.89 -12.17 0.24
C ARG A 33 -10.26 -11.08 -0.62
N ALA A 34 -10.32 -9.83 -0.17
CA ALA A 34 -9.70 -8.73 -0.89
C ALA A 34 -8.17 -8.73 -0.76
N MET A 35 -7.64 -9.28 0.32
CA MET A 35 -6.20 -9.20 0.62
C MET A 35 -5.47 -10.55 0.66
N TYR A 36 -6.15 -11.66 0.43
CA TYR A 36 -5.56 -12.98 0.63
C TYR A 36 -4.36 -13.28 -0.28
N MET A 37 -4.23 -12.55 -1.38
CA MET A 37 -3.10 -12.74 -2.29
C MET A 37 -1.79 -12.16 -1.76
N LEU A 38 -1.86 -11.32 -0.73
CA LEU A 38 -0.65 -10.76 -0.12
C LEU A 38 0.14 -11.84 0.61
N THR A 39 1.45 -11.79 0.43
CA THR A 39 2.39 -12.66 1.15
C THR A 39 3.23 -11.81 2.10
N LEU A 40 4.00 -12.45 2.97
CA LEU A 40 4.88 -11.73 3.88
C LEU A 40 5.93 -10.90 3.13
N ASP A 41 6.34 -11.35 1.96
CA ASP A 41 7.33 -10.65 1.14
C ASP A 41 6.82 -9.35 0.56
N ASP A 42 5.50 -9.14 0.57
CA ASP A 42 4.91 -7.89 0.08
C ASP A 42 5.02 -6.75 1.09
N PHE A 43 5.49 -7.03 2.30
CA PHE A 43 5.62 -6.03 3.36
C PHE A 43 7.08 -5.60 3.51
N PRO A 44 7.32 -4.29 3.73
CA PRO A 44 8.67 -3.72 3.65
C PRO A 44 9.57 -4.02 4.83
N ASP A 45 9.04 -4.30 6.01
CA ASP A 45 9.84 -4.55 7.19
C ASP A 45 9.27 -5.69 8.03
N ASP A 46 10.04 -6.14 9.01
CA ASP A 46 9.68 -7.29 9.83
C ASP A 46 8.48 -7.00 10.73
N GLU A 47 8.36 -5.78 11.19
CA GLU A 47 7.26 -5.38 12.07
C GLU A 47 5.91 -5.48 11.35
N LEU A 48 5.86 -5.00 10.12
CA LEU A 48 4.65 -5.07 9.30
C LEU A 48 4.35 -6.50 8.85
N ARG A 49 5.38 -7.28 8.55
CA ARG A 49 5.22 -8.70 8.23
C ARG A 49 4.59 -9.46 9.39
N GLU A 50 5.08 -9.20 10.59
CA GLU A 50 4.56 -9.85 11.78
C GLU A 50 3.11 -9.43 12.06
N ALA A 51 2.80 -8.15 11.89
CA ALA A 51 1.44 -7.65 12.06
C ALA A 51 0.48 -8.33 11.08
N TYR A 52 0.88 -8.47 9.83
CA TYR A 52 0.06 -9.16 8.83
C TYR A 52 -0.11 -10.65 9.16
N ALA A 53 0.97 -11.32 9.56
CA ALA A 53 0.90 -12.72 9.93
C ALA A 53 -0.08 -12.97 11.08
N ARG A 54 -0.06 -12.12 12.09
CA ARG A 54 -1.00 -12.21 13.22
C ARG A 54 -2.44 -11.96 12.78
N LEU A 55 -2.63 -11.01 11.86
CA LEU A 55 -3.97 -10.71 11.34
C LEU A 55 -4.55 -11.93 10.59
N VAL A 56 -3.76 -12.52 9.70
CA VAL A 56 -4.19 -13.70 8.94
C VAL A 56 -4.46 -14.88 9.88
N GLN A 57 -3.61 -15.07 10.87
CA GLN A 57 -3.78 -16.17 11.83
C GLN A 57 -5.07 -16.00 12.63
N ALA A 58 -5.41 -14.76 12.99
CA ALA A 58 -6.66 -14.49 13.71
C ALA A 58 -7.90 -14.74 12.84
N LEU A 59 -7.81 -14.43 11.54
CA LEU A 59 -8.90 -14.67 10.59
C LEU A 59 -9.02 -16.13 10.17
N CYS A 60 -7.89 -16.80 10.05
CA CYS A 60 -7.81 -18.18 9.57
C CYS A 60 -6.90 -19.01 10.49
N PRO A 61 -7.40 -19.47 11.65
CA PRO A 61 -6.55 -20.13 12.65
C PRO A 61 -5.81 -21.37 12.14
N GLY A 62 -6.27 -21.98 11.07
CA GLY A 62 -5.63 -23.16 10.51
C GLY A 62 -4.45 -22.89 9.57
N VAL A 63 -4.11 -21.61 9.32
CA VAL A 63 -3.04 -21.24 8.38
C VAL A 63 -1.76 -20.95 9.15
N SER A 64 -0.70 -21.67 8.82
CA SER A 64 0.61 -21.46 9.42
C SER A 64 1.41 -20.46 8.59
N GLY A 65 2.17 -19.62 9.28
CA GLY A 65 3.18 -18.79 8.63
C GLY A 65 2.69 -17.57 7.84
N GLY A 66 1.45 -17.18 8.06
CA GLY A 66 0.92 -15.97 7.41
C GLY A 66 0.70 -16.13 5.90
N VAL A 67 0.78 -17.33 5.40
CA VAL A 67 0.46 -17.59 4.00
C VAL A 67 -1.02 -17.94 3.92
N ALA A 68 -1.74 -17.04 3.28
CA ALA A 68 -3.18 -17.13 3.19
C ALA A 68 -3.60 -18.04 2.08
N GLY A 69 -3.32 -19.16 1.91
CA GLY A 69 -3.76 -20.05 0.82
C GLY A 69 -5.27 -20.07 0.62
N ALA A 70 -5.76 -21.12 0.09
CA ALA A 70 -7.17 -21.28 -0.25
C ALA A 70 -8.09 -21.51 0.96
N VAL A 71 -7.59 -21.29 2.18
CA VAL A 71 -8.38 -21.55 3.39
C VAL A 71 -9.36 -20.40 3.61
N ALA A 72 -10.63 -20.73 3.61
CA ALA A 72 -11.67 -19.75 3.86
C ALA A 72 -11.64 -19.30 5.32
N PRO A 73 -11.85 -18.03 5.60
CA PRO A 73 -12.00 -17.57 6.97
C PRO A 73 -13.23 -18.19 7.60
N SER A 74 -13.14 -18.43 8.89
CA SER A 74 -14.27 -19.02 9.64
C SER A 74 -14.93 -17.95 10.51
N PRO A 75 -15.65 -17.01 9.90
CA PRO A 75 -16.21 -15.87 10.62
C PRO A 75 -17.24 -16.26 11.67
N ALA A 76 -17.92 -17.36 11.47
CA ALA A 76 -18.97 -17.81 12.38
C ALA A 76 -18.44 -18.18 13.78
N VAL A 77 -17.13 -18.43 13.89
CA VAL A 77 -16.49 -18.80 15.16
C VAL A 77 -16.08 -17.58 15.98
N LEU A 78 -16.02 -16.40 15.35
CA LEU A 78 -15.56 -15.20 16.05
C LEU A 78 -16.67 -14.58 16.90
N ARG A 79 -16.35 -14.31 18.15
CA ARG A 79 -17.22 -13.50 19.00
C ARG A 79 -17.17 -12.03 18.54
N PRO A 80 -18.21 -11.23 18.87
CA PRO A 80 -18.23 -9.81 18.47
C PRO A 80 -17.00 -9.02 18.94
N ASP A 81 -16.50 -9.28 20.14
CA ASP A 81 -15.33 -8.61 20.66
C ASP A 81 -14.05 -8.99 19.92
N GLN A 82 -13.93 -10.26 19.56
CA GLN A 82 -12.82 -10.75 18.74
C GLN A 82 -12.85 -10.15 17.33
N ALA A 83 -14.01 -10.13 16.72
CA ALA A 83 -14.17 -9.53 15.38
C ALA A 83 -13.79 -8.07 15.39
N ARG A 84 -14.18 -7.33 16.42
CA ARG A 84 -13.83 -5.92 16.56
C ARG A 84 -12.33 -5.72 16.71
N ALA A 85 -11.68 -6.53 17.52
CA ALA A 85 -10.23 -6.46 17.70
C ALA A 85 -9.48 -6.74 16.40
N ILE A 86 -9.96 -7.70 15.60
CA ILE A 86 -9.37 -8.03 14.31
C ILE A 86 -9.55 -6.86 13.33
N ALA A 87 -10.73 -6.25 13.31
CA ALA A 87 -11.00 -5.08 12.48
C ALA A 87 -10.07 -3.92 12.81
N GLU A 88 -9.81 -3.68 14.09
CA GLU A 88 -8.85 -2.66 14.51
C GLU A 88 -7.45 -2.96 14.02
N LYS A 89 -7.01 -4.21 14.11
CA LYS A 89 -5.69 -4.60 13.61
C LYS A 89 -5.56 -4.38 12.10
N LEU A 90 -6.60 -4.65 11.35
CA LEU A 90 -6.61 -4.39 9.92
C LEU A 90 -6.46 -2.89 9.63
N LEU A 91 -7.21 -2.06 10.33
CA LEU A 91 -7.13 -0.60 10.15
C LEU A 91 -5.77 -0.06 10.54
N LEU A 92 -5.17 -0.57 11.61
CA LEU A 92 -3.83 -0.16 12.02
C LEU A 92 -2.78 -0.54 10.98
N LEU A 93 -2.86 -1.75 10.46
CA LEU A 93 -1.95 -2.21 9.42
C LEU A 93 -2.08 -1.34 8.16
N TYR A 94 -3.30 -1.04 7.75
CA TYR A 94 -3.56 -0.16 6.61
C TYR A 94 -2.97 1.24 6.85
N THR A 95 -3.14 1.78 8.05
CA THR A 95 -2.60 3.09 8.41
C THR A 95 -1.06 3.09 8.33
N ASP A 96 -0.44 2.05 8.85
CA ASP A 96 1.02 1.95 8.84
C ASP A 96 1.58 1.82 7.42
N ILE A 97 0.93 1.04 6.57
CA ILE A 97 1.31 0.91 5.16
C ILE A 97 1.12 2.24 4.43
N THR A 98 0.06 2.97 4.72
CA THR A 98 -0.19 4.28 4.11
C THR A 98 0.93 5.26 4.46
N ARG A 99 1.35 5.29 5.72
CA ARG A 99 2.46 6.14 6.15
C ARG A 99 3.77 5.76 5.46
N PHE A 100 4.00 4.47 5.33
CA PHE A 100 5.21 3.99 4.68
C PHE A 100 5.23 4.38 3.21
N GLU A 101 4.12 4.25 2.52
CA GLU A 101 4.00 4.63 1.12
C GLU A 101 4.25 6.13 0.92
N GLU A 102 3.66 6.97 1.77
CA GLU A 102 3.88 8.41 1.71
C GLU A 102 5.34 8.78 1.88
N GLN A 103 6.02 8.16 2.82
CA GLN A 103 7.44 8.40 3.05
C GLN A 103 8.26 7.98 1.85
N HIS A 104 7.92 6.86 1.25
CA HIS A 104 8.60 6.37 0.06
C HIS A 104 8.45 7.34 -1.11
N TYR A 105 7.26 7.86 -1.33
CA TYR A 105 6.99 8.83 -2.38
C TYR A 105 7.77 10.12 -2.20
N ARG A 106 7.87 10.61 -0.97
CA ARG A 106 8.59 11.86 -0.67
C ARG A 106 10.09 11.73 -0.88
N SER A 107 10.63 10.53 -0.82
CA SER A 107 12.06 10.32 -1.01
C SER A 107 12.49 10.25 -2.46
N ILE A 108 11.54 10.26 -3.41
CA ILE A 108 11.86 10.22 -4.83
C ILE A 108 12.17 11.66 -5.30
N PRO A 109 13.38 11.92 -5.82
CA PRO A 109 13.71 13.26 -6.29
C PRO A 109 12.93 13.64 -7.54
N PRO A 110 12.58 14.92 -7.70
CA PRO A 110 11.87 15.38 -8.89
C PRO A 110 12.82 15.40 -10.09
N HIS A 111 12.56 14.52 -11.03
CA HIS A 111 13.43 14.39 -12.19
C HIS A 111 13.19 15.42 -13.28
N GLY A 112 12.03 16.03 -13.31
CA GLY A 112 11.65 16.90 -14.42
C GLY A 112 12.31 18.26 -14.45
N VAL A 113 12.73 18.75 -13.29
CA VAL A 113 13.21 20.15 -13.17
C VAL A 113 14.56 20.36 -13.84
N GLN A 114 15.44 19.38 -13.72
CA GLN A 114 16.78 19.54 -14.27
C GLN A 114 16.81 19.60 -15.79
N ARG A 115 15.90 18.88 -16.44
CA ARG A 115 15.89 18.81 -17.87
C ARG A 115 15.53 20.14 -18.52
N ASN A 116 14.53 20.80 -17.95
CA ASN A 116 14.08 22.07 -18.50
C ASN A 116 15.13 23.18 -18.35
N THR A 117 15.82 23.19 -17.24
CA THR A 117 16.83 24.21 -16.99
C THR A 117 17.96 24.12 -17.98
N ARG A 118 18.35 22.91 -18.34
CA ARG A 118 19.45 22.74 -19.28
C ARG A 118 19.09 23.20 -20.67
N VAL A 119 17.90 22.85 -21.12
CA VAL A 119 17.46 23.23 -22.47
C VAL A 119 17.35 24.74 -22.60
N GLN A 120 16.81 25.37 -21.60
CA GLN A 120 16.67 26.82 -21.63
C GLN A 120 18.01 27.52 -21.63
N GLY A 121 18.96 26.99 -20.89
CA GLY A 121 20.29 27.58 -20.86
C GLY A 121 20.97 27.51 -22.20
N GLU A 122 20.81 26.43 -22.90
CA GLU A 122 21.42 26.30 -24.21
C GLU A 122 20.80 27.24 -25.24
N GLU A 123 19.49 27.35 -25.19
CA GLU A 123 18.82 28.21 -26.14
C GLU A 123 19.18 29.70 -25.94
N LEU A 124 19.22 30.10 -24.70
CA LEU A 124 19.58 31.49 -24.42
C LEU A 124 20.98 31.82 -24.81
N HIS A 125 21.86 30.86 -24.71
CA HIS A 125 23.25 31.11 -25.00
C HIS A 125 23.49 31.26 -26.50
N SER A 126 22.85 30.45 -27.32
CA SER A 126 23.10 30.44 -28.74
C SER A 126 22.67 31.70 -29.47
N PRO A 127 21.46 32.17 -29.29
CA PRO A 127 21.00 33.31 -30.09
C PRO A 127 21.74 34.59 -29.77
N MET A 128 22.19 34.74 -28.59
CA MET A 128 22.83 35.99 -28.21
C MET A 128 24.19 36.19 -28.90
N THR A 129 24.87 35.12 -29.11
CA THR A 129 26.19 35.22 -29.68
C THR A 129 26.17 35.70 -31.10
N ARG A 130 25.18 35.27 -31.84
CA ARG A 130 25.19 35.60 -33.26
C ARG A 130 24.71 36.96 -33.59
N THR A 131 23.79 37.46 -32.83
CA THR A 131 23.24 38.78 -33.18
C THR A 131 24.25 39.85 -33.09
N HIS A 132 25.28 39.65 -32.37
CA HIS A 132 26.21 40.69 -32.10
C HIS A 132 27.18 40.86 -33.23
N VAL A 133 27.61 39.83 -33.86
CA VAL A 133 28.73 39.84 -34.76
C VAL A 133 28.47 40.58 -36.08
N PRO A 134 27.38 40.33 -36.73
CA PRO A 134 27.27 40.80 -38.11
C PRO A 134 27.01 42.28 -38.31
N LEU A 135 27.02 42.98 -37.31
CA LEU A 135 26.58 44.34 -37.48
C LEU A 135 27.58 45.30 -38.01
N ARG A 136 28.52 44.93 -38.52
CA ARG A 136 29.49 45.85 -38.96
C ARG A 136 29.54 46.05 -40.33
#